data_890e4bf529ddc54555a381aab88b8585
#
_entry.id   890e4bf529ddc54555a381aab88b8585
#
_cell.length_a   1.000
_cell.length_b   1.000
_cell.length_c   1.000
_cell.angle_alpha   90.00
_cell.angle_beta   90.00
_cell.angle_gamma   90.00
#
_symmetry.space_group_name_H-M   'P 1'
#
loop_
_entity.id
_entity.type
_entity.pdbx_description
1 polymer ?
#
loop_
_entity_poly.entity_id
_entity_poly.type
_entity_poly.pdbx_seq_one_letter_code
_entity_poly.pdbx_strand_id
1 'polypeptide(L)'
;MRYISTRGNMLSKAFSEVVLSGLASDGGLAIPESYPRISKSELEQWRNLNYPDLAFKIISKFVDDIPETDLHSIIDRTYTSEAFHNDEITPLKTLEPGVHILSLSNGPTLAFKDIAMQFLGNLFEYVLGKSGKELNILGATSGLSLIHISEPTRPY
;
A
#
# COMPACT_ATOMS: atom_id res chain seq x y z
N MET A 1 -0.15 -7.09 -14.87
CA MET A 1 1.10 -6.35 -14.58
C MET A 1 2.19 -7.34 -14.21
N ARG A 2 3.41 -7.13 -14.70
CA ARG A 2 4.56 -7.98 -14.32
C ARG A 2 5.60 -7.16 -13.58
N TYR A 3 6.36 -7.81 -12.72
CA TYR A 3 7.36 -7.19 -11.86
C TYR A 3 8.74 -7.78 -12.12
N ILE A 4 9.75 -6.92 -12.19
CA ILE A 4 11.15 -7.25 -12.44
C ILE A 4 12.02 -6.70 -11.31
N SER A 5 13.26 -7.18 -11.20
CA SER A 5 14.23 -6.67 -10.23
C SER A 5 14.95 -5.43 -10.75
N THR A 6 15.22 -4.50 -9.85
CA THR A 6 16.13 -3.37 -10.12
C THR A 6 17.56 -3.81 -10.45
N ARG A 7 17.95 -5.06 -10.11
CA ARG A 7 19.25 -5.65 -10.44
C ARG A 7 19.22 -6.52 -11.70
N GLY A 8 18.02 -6.76 -12.26
CA GLY A 8 17.84 -7.42 -13.55
C GLY A 8 17.96 -8.95 -13.55
N ASN A 9 18.21 -9.60 -12.42
CA ASN A 9 18.45 -11.05 -12.35
C ASN A 9 17.27 -11.84 -11.72
N MET A 10 16.06 -11.29 -11.74
CA MET A 10 14.84 -11.96 -11.30
C MET A 10 13.96 -12.28 -12.50
N LEU A 11 13.45 -13.51 -12.56
CA LEU A 11 12.37 -13.83 -13.51
C LEU A 11 11.13 -12.97 -13.17
N SER A 12 10.47 -12.49 -14.22
CA SER A 12 9.28 -11.66 -14.09
C SER A 12 8.17 -12.38 -13.30
N LYS A 13 7.64 -11.72 -12.27
CA LYS A 13 6.66 -12.25 -11.33
C LYS A 13 5.34 -11.49 -11.36
N ALA A 14 4.27 -12.12 -10.89
CA ALA A 14 3.00 -11.48 -10.60
C ALA A 14 3.07 -10.66 -9.29
N PHE A 15 2.11 -9.78 -9.06
CA PHE A 15 2.09 -8.92 -7.88
C PHE A 15 2.02 -9.72 -6.57
N SER A 16 1.10 -10.69 -6.47
CA SER A 16 0.94 -11.52 -5.27
C SER A 16 2.20 -12.34 -4.92
N GLU A 17 2.95 -12.79 -5.93
CA GLU A 17 4.22 -13.49 -5.73
C GLU A 17 5.30 -12.56 -5.16
N VAL A 18 5.34 -11.31 -5.65
CA VAL A 18 6.27 -10.28 -5.17
C VAL A 18 5.96 -9.92 -3.73
N VAL A 19 4.69 -9.73 -3.38
CA VAL A 19 4.26 -9.41 -2.01
C VAL A 19 4.77 -10.46 -1.01
N LEU A 20 4.64 -11.75 -1.33
CA LEU A 20 5.12 -12.83 -0.47
C LEU A 20 6.65 -12.96 -0.45
N SER A 21 7.32 -12.55 -1.52
CA SER A 21 8.78 -12.65 -1.60
C SER A 21 9.52 -11.53 -0.86
N GLY A 22 8.88 -10.36 -0.70
CA GLY A 22 9.49 -9.15 -0.18
C GLY A 22 10.53 -8.55 -1.14
N LEU A 23 11.78 -9.01 -1.04
CA LEU A 23 12.84 -8.62 -1.99
C LEU A 23 12.88 -9.55 -3.20
N ALA A 24 13.43 -9.06 -4.29
CA ALA A 24 13.77 -9.87 -5.45
C ALA A 24 14.84 -10.92 -5.10
N SER A 25 14.85 -12.06 -5.81
CA SER A 25 15.77 -13.17 -5.55
C SER A 25 17.26 -12.80 -5.65
N ASP A 26 17.58 -11.72 -6.35
CA ASP A 26 18.92 -11.16 -6.48
C ASP A 26 19.22 -10.05 -5.45
N GLY A 27 18.33 -9.84 -4.48
CA GLY A 27 18.43 -8.80 -3.46
C GLY A 27 18.10 -7.38 -3.97
N GLY A 28 17.57 -7.25 -5.18
CA GLY A 28 17.02 -6.00 -5.71
C GLY A 28 15.62 -5.70 -5.21
N LEU A 29 15.11 -4.53 -5.54
CA LEU A 29 13.71 -4.19 -5.34
C LEU A 29 12.88 -4.71 -6.52
N ALA A 30 11.68 -5.20 -6.23
CA ALA A 30 10.72 -5.52 -7.27
C ALA A 30 10.01 -4.24 -7.72
N ILE A 31 10.08 -3.96 -9.01
CA ILE A 31 9.42 -2.81 -9.65
C ILE A 31 8.53 -3.29 -10.80
N PRO A 32 7.46 -2.57 -11.14
CA PRO A 32 6.67 -2.91 -12.32
C PRO A 32 7.52 -2.80 -13.59
N GLU A 33 7.35 -3.75 -14.52
CA GLU A 33 8.06 -3.78 -15.79
C GLU A 33 7.76 -2.54 -16.65
N SER A 34 6.56 -1.99 -16.49
CA SER A 34 6.14 -0.72 -17.09
C SER A 34 5.25 0.06 -16.13
N TYR A 35 5.41 1.38 -16.09
CA TYR A 35 4.56 2.23 -15.28
C TYR A 35 3.28 2.60 -16.03
N PRO A 36 2.10 2.34 -15.46
CA PRO A 36 0.83 2.74 -16.05
C PRO A 36 0.76 4.26 -16.24
N ARG A 37 0.24 4.67 -17.38
CA ARG A 37 -0.02 6.09 -17.63
C ARG A 37 -1.46 6.42 -17.24
N ILE A 38 -1.64 7.56 -16.60
CA ILE A 38 -2.93 8.12 -16.26
C ILE A 38 -3.15 9.33 -17.17
N SER A 39 -4.22 9.30 -17.95
CA SER A 39 -4.59 10.39 -18.86
C SER A 39 -5.23 11.54 -18.09
N LYS A 40 -5.24 12.73 -18.71
CA LYS A 40 -5.96 13.90 -18.16
C LYS A 40 -7.46 13.62 -18.00
N SER A 41 -8.05 12.86 -18.92
CA SER A 41 -9.46 12.48 -18.87
C SER A 41 -9.76 11.58 -17.65
N GLU A 42 -8.89 10.62 -17.34
CA GLU A 42 -9.02 9.80 -16.13
C GLU A 42 -8.92 10.64 -14.86
N LEU A 43 -7.95 11.56 -14.80
CA LEU A 43 -7.81 12.46 -13.65
C LEU A 43 -9.05 13.33 -13.43
N GLU A 44 -9.66 13.85 -14.51
CA GLU A 44 -10.91 14.62 -14.40
C GLU A 44 -12.09 13.75 -13.91
N GLN A 45 -12.19 12.51 -14.37
CA GLN A 45 -13.22 11.56 -13.91
C GLN A 45 -13.04 11.18 -12.43
N TRP A 46 -11.80 11.15 -11.95
CA TRP A 46 -11.48 10.74 -10.58
C TRP A 46 -11.53 11.90 -9.57
N ARG A 47 -11.70 13.14 -10.04
CA ARG A 47 -11.64 14.36 -9.22
C ARG A 47 -12.52 14.34 -7.97
N ASN A 48 -13.69 13.70 -8.07
CA ASN A 48 -14.68 13.68 -7.00
C ASN A 48 -14.81 12.31 -6.30
N LEU A 49 -13.87 11.40 -6.56
CA LEU A 49 -13.84 10.12 -5.85
C LEU A 49 -13.41 10.33 -4.40
N ASN A 50 -13.96 9.51 -3.49
CA ASN A 50 -13.41 9.39 -2.14
C ASN A 50 -12.04 8.70 -2.19
N TYR A 51 -11.34 8.67 -1.06
CA TYR A 51 -10.00 8.11 -1.02
C TYR A 51 -9.93 6.62 -1.37
N PRO A 52 -10.80 5.73 -0.83
CA PRO A 52 -10.80 4.31 -1.20
C PRO A 52 -11.03 4.08 -2.70
N ASP A 53 -11.99 4.76 -3.31
CA ASP A 53 -12.28 4.63 -4.73
C ASP A 53 -11.11 5.13 -5.60
N LEU A 54 -10.49 6.24 -5.22
CA LEU A 54 -9.30 6.75 -5.90
C LEU A 54 -8.12 5.77 -5.76
N ALA A 55 -7.90 5.24 -4.55
CA ALA A 55 -6.88 4.23 -4.29
C ALA A 55 -7.10 2.99 -5.15
N PHE A 56 -8.34 2.51 -5.26
CA PHE A 56 -8.68 1.39 -6.14
C PHE A 56 -8.35 1.67 -7.59
N LYS A 57 -8.73 2.85 -8.13
CA LYS A 57 -8.41 3.24 -9.52
C LYS A 57 -6.92 3.26 -9.81
N ILE A 58 -6.11 3.62 -8.84
CA ILE A 58 -4.64 3.66 -8.99
C ILE A 58 -4.05 2.27 -8.80
N ILE A 59 -4.38 1.59 -7.71
CA ILE A 59 -3.79 0.31 -7.33
C ILE A 59 -4.14 -0.78 -8.34
N SER A 60 -5.37 -0.81 -8.87
CA SER A 60 -5.79 -1.77 -9.90
C SER A 60 -4.96 -1.71 -11.19
N LYS A 61 -4.30 -0.60 -11.47
CA LYS A 61 -3.37 -0.51 -12.61
C LYS A 61 -2.06 -1.28 -12.38
N PHE A 62 -1.73 -1.56 -11.13
CA PHE A 62 -0.53 -2.28 -10.73
C PHE A 62 -0.82 -3.73 -10.33
N VAL A 63 -2.06 -4.04 -9.97
CA VAL A 63 -2.47 -5.34 -9.44
C VAL A 63 -3.53 -5.93 -10.37
N ASP A 64 -3.16 -6.96 -11.12
CA ASP A 64 -4.05 -7.63 -12.09
C ASP A 64 -4.24 -9.13 -11.83
N ASP A 65 -3.60 -9.66 -10.79
CA ASP A 65 -3.70 -11.06 -10.36
C ASP A 65 -4.57 -11.26 -9.10
N ILE A 66 -5.21 -10.19 -8.62
CA ILE A 66 -6.24 -10.22 -7.58
C ILE A 66 -7.57 -9.81 -8.23
N PRO A 67 -8.67 -10.56 -8.04
CA PRO A 67 -9.98 -10.15 -8.53
C PRO A 67 -10.36 -8.74 -8.07
N GLU A 68 -10.96 -7.96 -8.95
CA GLU A 68 -11.33 -6.56 -8.64
C GLU A 68 -12.20 -6.43 -7.39
N THR A 69 -13.16 -7.34 -7.19
CA THR A 69 -14.02 -7.38 -6.00
C THR A 69 -13.23 -7.57 -4.71
N ASP A 70 -12.23 -8.45 -4.75
CA ASP A 70 -11.39 -8.75 -3.60
C ASP A 70 -10.44 -7.58 -3.31
N LEU A 71 -9.84 -7.01 -4.35
CA LEU A 71 -8.97 -5.84 -4.23
C LEU A 71 -9.73 -4.63 -3.67
N HIS A 72 -10.96 -4.40 -4.15
CA HIS A 72 -11.82 -3.33 -3.64
C HIS A 72 -12.13 -3.54 -2.16
N SER A 73 -12.50 -4.76 -1.78
CA SER A 73 -12.75 -5.11 -0.37
C SER A 73 -11.52 -4.92 0.53
N ILE A 74 -10.32 -5.23 0.04
CA ILE A 74 -9.06 -4.99 0.76
C ILE A 74 -8.86 -3.49 0.97
N ILE A 75 -9.08 -2.69 -0.06
CA ILE A 75 -8.90 -1.23 -0.03
C ILE A 75 -9.92 -0.58 0.92
N ASP A 76 -11.19 -0.98 0.85
CA ASP A 76 -12.25 -0.45 1.70
C ASP A 76 -11.99 -0.74 3.18
N ARG A 77 -11.47 -1.93 3.52
CA ARG A 77 -11.07 -2.27 4.89
C ARG A 77 -9.83 -1.52 5.35
N THR A 78 -8.98 -1.12 4.41
CA THR A 78 -7.72 -0.43 4.72
C THR A 78 -7.93 1.04 5.03
N TYR A 79 -8.63 1.74 4.14
CA TYR A 79 -8.72 3.20 4.19
C TYR A 79 -10.06 3.64 4.77
N THR A 80 -10.18 3.51 6.08
CA THR A 80 -11.37 3.88 6.84
C THR A 80 -11.11 5.11 7.69
N SER A 81 -12.15 5.91 7.93
CA SER A 81 -12.07 7.06 8.85
C SER A 81 -11.72 6.63 10.29
N GLU A 82 -12.09 5.42 10.69
CA GLU A 82 -11.74 4.85 11.99
C GLU A 82 -10.21 4.63 12.10
N ALA A 83 -9.60 4.01 11.08
CA ALA A 83 -8.16 3.71 11.10
C ALA A 83 -7.30 4.97 10.94
N PHE A 84 -7.76 5.95 10.14
CA PHE A 84 -6.99 7.15 9.83
C PHE A 84 -7.46 8.41 10.58
N HIS A 85 -8.45 8.28 11.47
CA HIS A 85 -8.99 9.37 12.27
C HIS A 85 -9.41 10.60 11.44
N ASN A 86 -9.73 10.39 10.18
CA ASN A 86 -10.15 11.44 9.24
C ASN A 86 -10.89 10.85 8.05
N ASP A 87 -12.02 11.44 7.67
CA ASP A 87 -12.85 10.96 6.56
C ASP A 87 -12.16 11.10 5.20
N GLU A 88 -11.27 12.08 5.06
CA GLU A 88 -10.49 12.28 3.83
C GLU A 88 -9.26 11.37 3.75
N ILE A 89 -8.92 10.62 4.82
CA ILE A 89 -7.73 9.78 4.97
C ILE A 89 -6.43 10.61 4.90
N THR A 90 -6.25 11.38 3.82
CA THR A 90 -5.11 12.28 3.60
C THR A 90 -5.60 13.71 3.34
N PRO A 91 -6.09 14.43 4.37
CA PRO A 91 -6.66 15.74 4.18
C PRO A 91 -5.67 16.76 3.62
N LEU A 92 -6.15 17.61 2.73
CA LEU A 92 -5.40 18.70 2.13
C LEU A 92 -5.74 20.02 2.81
N LYS A 93 -4.79 20.61 3.52
CA LYS A 93 -4.93 21.91 4.16
C LYS A 93 -4.31 23.01 3.30
N THR A 94 -5.11 23.97 2.89
CA THR A 94 -4.60 25.19 2.22
C THR A 94 -4.09 26.17 3.27
N LEU A 95 -2.84 26.59 3.15
CA LEU A 95 -2.23 27.60 4.00
C LEU A 95 -2.42 29.01 3.42
N GLU A 96 -2.14 29.14 2.13
CA GLU A 96 -2.32 30.38 1.36
C GLU A 96 -2.57 30.03 -0.13
N PRO A 97 -3.00 30.94 -0.97
CA PRO A 97 -3.23 30.67 -2.38
C PRO A 97 -2.03 30.01 -3.06
N GLY A 98 -2.23 28.78 -3.58
CA GLY A 98 -1.21 28.00 -4.24
C GLY A 98 -0.26 27.21 -3.32
N VAL A 99 -0.42 27.31 -1.97
CA VAL A 99 0.38 26.54 -1.00
C VAL A 99 -0.51 25.64 -0.18
N HIS A 100 -0.24 24.35 -0.24
CA HIS A 100 -1.05 23.32 0.39
C HIS A 100 -0.18 22.33 1.18
N ILE A 101 -0.71 21.81 2.28
CA ILE A 101 -0.12 20.70 3.04
C ILE A 101 -1.03 19.50 2.88
N LEU A 102 -0.47 18.41 2.34
CA LEU A 102 -1.11 17.09 2.34
C LEU A 102 -0.72 16.38 3.64
N SER A 103 -1.70 16.11 4.50
CA SER A 103 -1.47 15.41 5.77
C SER A 103 -1.40 13.90 5.53
N LEU A 104 -0.28 13.28 5.89
CA LEU A 104 -0.04 11.84 5.72
C LEU A 104 0.10 11.12 7.07
N SER A 105 0.03 11.83 8.20
CA SER A 105 0.32 11.30 9.54
C SER A 105 -0.95 11.09 10.38
N ASN A 106 -2.03 10.68 9.76
CA ASN A 106 -3.32 10.48 10.43
C ASN A 106 -3.59 9.02 10.79
N GLY A 107 -2.73 8.10 10.39
CA GLY A 107 -2.88 6.67 10.64
C GLY A 107 -2.59 6.27 12.09
N PRO A 108 -2.73 4.98 12.43
CA PRO A 108 -2.64 4.46 13.80
C PRO A 108 -1.32 4.77 14.52
N THR A 109 -0.22 4.86 13.77
CA THR A 109 1.12 5.14 14.34
C THR A 109 1.55 6.59 14.16
N LEU A 110 0.70 7.43 13.57
CA LEU A 110 0.96 8.82 13.21
C LEU A 110 2.19 9.01 12.29
N ALA A 111 2.55 7.96 11.57
CA ALA A 111 3.62 7.97 10.58
C ALA A 111 3.05 7.88 9.15
N PHE A 112 3.68 8.55 8.19
CA PHE A 112 3.24 8.52 6.79
C PHE A 112 3.20 7.12 6.19
N LYS A 113 3.96 6.19 6.76
CA LYS A 113 4.01 4.80 6.33
C LYS A 113 2.74 4.01 6.63
N ASP A 114 1.89 4.48 7.51
CA ASP A 114 0.61 3.83 7.80
C ASP A 114 -0.23 3.64 6.54
N ILE A 115 -0.18 4.58 5.60
CA ILE A 115 -0.89 4.49 4.33
C ILE A 115 -0.51 3.21 3.56
N ALA A 116 0.77 2.87 3.53
CA ALA A 116 1.25 1.66 2.86
C ALA A 116 1.16 0.42 3.75
N MET A 117 1.47 0.53 5.04
CA MET A 117 1.55 -0.61 5.96
C MET A 117 0.19 -1.19 6.29
N GLN A 118 -0.86 -0.36 6.42
CA GLN A 118 -2.23 -0.84 6.61
C GLN A 118 -2.71 -1.64 5.38
N PHE A 119 -2.41 -1.16 4.19
CA PHE A 119 -2.72 -1.89 2.95
C PHE A 119 -1.94 -3.20 2.86
N LEU A 120 -0.64 -3.17 3.15
CA LEU A 120 0.20 -4.36 3.13
C LEU A 120 -0.27 -5.43 4.13
N GLY A 121 -0.69 -5.04 5.33
CA GLY A 121 -1.23 -5.96 6.34
C GLY A 121 -2.48 -6.69 5.84
N ASN A 122 -3.47 -5.95 5.34
CA ASN A 122 -4.70 -6.52 4.77
C ASN A 122 -4.43 -7.39 3.53
N LEU A 123 -3.42 -7.02 2.74
CA LEU A 123 -3.00 -7.77 1.55
C LEU A 123 -2.34 -9.10 1.95
N PHE A 124 -1.48 -9.11 2.97
CA PHE A 124 -0.90 -10.34 3.50
C PHE A 124 -1.98 -11.29 4.04
N GLU A 125 -2.92 -10.79 4.81
CA GLU A 125 -4.06 -11.59 5.30
C GLU A 125 -4.78 -12.28 4.14
N TYR A 126 -5.08 -11.54 3.07
CA TYR A 126 -5.75 -12.07 1.90
C TYR A 126 -4.92 -13.13 1.17
N VAL A 127 -3.66 -12.84 0.86
CA VAL A 127 -2.81 -13.74 0.05
C VAL A 127 -2.45 -15.00 0.84
N LEU A 128 -2.16 -14.89 2.14
CA LEU A 128 -1.86 -16.01 3.01
C LEU A 128 -3.10 -16.88 3.24
N GLY A 129 -4.26 -16.25 3.47
CA GLY A 129 -5.53 -16.97 3.61
C GLY A 129 -5.87 -17.84 2.40
N LYS A 130 -5.60 -17.34 1.17
CA LYS A 130 -5.79 -18.12 -0.07
C LYS A 130 -4.76 -19.21 -0.29
N SER A 131 -3.52 -19.01 0.14
CA SER A 131 -2.43 -19.95 -0.08
C SER A 131 -2.29 -21.02 1.00
N GLY A 132 -2.94 -20.83 2.15
CA GLY A 132 -2.78 -21.69 3.33
C GLY A 132 -1.35 -21.67 3.90
N LYS A 133 -0.56 -20.66 3.58
CA LYS A 133 0.82 -20.49 4.02
C LYS A 133 0.89 -19.62 5.27
N GLU A 134 1.92 -19.84 6.06
CA GLU A 134 2.32 -18.94 7.14
C GLU A 134 3.50 -18.09 6.70
N LEU A 135 3.56 -16.87 7.18
CA LEU A 135 4.64 -15.94 6.94
C LEU A 135 5.16 -15.36 8.26
N ASN A 136 6.45 -15.52 8.51
CA ASN A 136 7.13 -14.85 9.60
C ASN A 136 7.75 -13.56 9.07
N ILE A 137 7.40 -12.44 9.68
CA ILE A 137 7.93 -11.12 9.30
C ILE A 137 9.04 -10.76 10.27
N LEU A 138 10.26 -10.63 9.74
CA LEU A 138 11.39 -10.04 10.45
C LEU A 138 11.66 -8.67 9.90
N GLY A 139 11.49 -7.64 10.72
CA GLY A 139 11.70 -6.25 10.33
C GLY A 139 12.88 -5.64 11.04
N ALA A 140 13.64 -4.81 10.33
CA ALA A 140 14.62 -3.90 10.89
C ALA A 140 14.26 -2.47 10.46
N THR A 141 14.27 -1.54 11.40
CA THR A 141 13.85 -0.17 11.15
C THR A 141 14.73 0.83 11.88
N SER A 142 14.87 2.02 11.31
CA SER A 142 15.51 3.17 11.96
C SER A 142 14.62 3.86 13.01
N GLY A 143 13.43 3.30 13.32
CA GLY A 143 12.51 3.82 14.33
C GLY A 143 11.23 4.46 13.76
N LEU A 144 11.19 4.81 12.47
CA LEU A 144 10.01 5.46 11.88
C LEU A 144 8.91 4.50 11.41
N SER A 145 9.21 3.22 11.22
CA SER A 145 8.29 2.30 10.55
C SER A 145 7.64 1.29 11.46
N LEU A 146 8.25 0.97 12.60
CA LEU A 146 7.82 -0.13 13.47
C LEU A 146 7.77 0.24 14.95
N ILE A 147 7.78 1.51 15.26
CA ILE A 147 7.90 2.02 16.62
C ILE A 147 6.77 1.54 17.54
N HIS A 148 5.57 1.31 16.98
CA HIS A 148 4.38 0.84 17.71
C HIS A 148 4.01 -0.62 17.43
N ILE A 149 4.58 -1.24 16.40
CA ILE A 149 4.33 -2.65 16.06
C ILE A 149 5.28 -3.58 16.79
N SER A 150 6.46 -3.08 17.19
CA SER A 150 7.53 -3.86 17.77
C SER A 150 7.55 -3.87 19.30
N GLU A 151 6.50 -3.45 19.98
CA GLU A 151 6.32 -3.77 21.41
C GLU A 151 5.39 -4.98 21.60
N PRO A 152 5.83 -6.21 21.31
CA PRO A 152 5.18 -7.35 21.85
C PRO A 152 5.60 -7.38 23.31
N THR A 153 4.70 -7.03 24.23
CA THR A 153 4.75 -7.52 25.60
C THR A 153 6.20 -7.70 26.12
N ARG A 154 6.83 -6.63 26.61
CA ARG A 154 7.89 -6.82 27.61
C ARG A 154 7.25 -7.59 28.76
N PRO A 155 7.67 -8.81 29.08
CA PRO A 155 7.33 -9.39 30.36
C PRO A 155 8.04 -8.53 31.41
N TYR A 156 7.27 -7.93 32.29
CA TYR A 156 7.77 -7.25 33.46
C TYR A 156 8.44 -8.26 34.40
#